data_8f390c8ed8ff69c83f03ec6fe85780b8
#
_entry.id   8f390c8ed8ff69c83f03ec6fe85780b8
#
_cell.length_a   1.000
_cell.length_b   1.000
_cell.length_c   1.000
_cell.angle_alpha   90.00
_cell.angle_beta   90.00
_cell.angle_gamma   90.00
#
_symmetry.space_group_name_H-M   'P 1'
#
loop_
_entity.id
_entity.type
_entity.pdbx_description
1 polymer ?
#
loop_
_entity_poly.entity_id
_entity_poly.type
_entity_poly.pdbx_seq_one_letter_code
_entity_poly.pdbx_strand_id
1 'polypeptide(L)'
;MLFSTSTLAAKMLPGASGVKKAIDKHHIFPKHYLSEIGYSTDRETNQIANFTYLEYSTNIDISDAAPSEYVARYRNKLGEDGYRRTCAENALPANFETLAYPIFLEQRRKLMAGIVKKAYKKLSE
;
A
#
# COMPACT_ATOMS: atom_id res chain seq x y z
N MET A 1 2.46 -6.96 -8.63
CA MET A 1 3.10 -6.56 -7.37
C MET A 1 2.73 -5.13 -7.03
N LEU A 2 2.40 -4.84 -5.78
CA LEU A 2 2.01 -3.49 -5.41
C LEU A 2 3.20 -2.54 -5.45
N PHE A 3 4.20 -2.80 -4.63
CA PHE A 3 5.51 -2.15 -4.69
C PHE A 3 6.44 -2.86 -3.70
N SER A 4 7.73 -2.60 -3.81
CA SER A 4 8.69 -3.27 -2.94
C SER A 4 8.95 -2.46 -1.67
N THR A 5 9.45 -3.13 -0.63
CA THR A 5 9.85 -2.46 0.62
C THR A 5 10.91 -1.40 0.35
N SER A 6 11.84 -1.66 -0.56
CA SER A 6 12.86 -0.68 -0.91
C SER A 6 12.26 0.57 -1.56
N THR A 7 11.24 0.42 -2.39
CA THR A 7 10.53 1.55 -2.99
C THR A 7 9.83 2.37 -1.92
N LEU A 8 9.16 1.73 -0.97
CA LEU A 8 8.49 2.41 0.12
C LEU A 8 9.48 3.21 0.96
N ALA A 9 10.59 2.58 1.35
CA ALA A 9 11.63 3.24 2.15
C ALA A 9 12.23 4.44 1.41
N ALA A 10 12.53 4.28 0.12
CA ALA A 10 13.08 5.35 -0.69
C ALA A 10 12.14 6.55 -0.77
N LYS A 11 10.83 6.31 -0.85
CA LYS A 11 9.84 7.38 -0.92
C LYS A 11 9.63 8.09 0.42
N MET A 12 9.93 7.44 1.52
CA MET A 12 9.77 7.98 2.86
C MET A 12 10.99 8.70 3.39
N LEU A 13 12.16 8.43 2.83
CA LEU A 13 13.40 9.04 3.28
C LEU A 13 13.65 10.40 2.60
N PRO A 14 14.23 11.37 3.34
CA PRO A 14 14.62 12.63 2.71
C PRO A 14 15.65 12.40 1.60
N GLY A 15 15.54 13.18 0.55
CA GLY A 15 16.48 13.10 -0.55
C GLY A 15 16.19 12.02 -1.59
N ALA A 16 15.09 11.30 -1.46
CA ALA A 16 14.69 10.28 -2.43
C ALA A 16 14.08 10.91 -3.69
N SER A 17 14.78 11.85 -4.28
CA SER A 17 14.24 12.70 -5.34
C SER A 17 14.46 12.16 -6.75
N GLY A 18 15.16 11.07 -6.92
CA GLY A 18 15.47 10.57 -8.24
C GLY A 18 14.51 9.54 -8.80
N VAL A 19 13.52 9.15 -8.02
CA VAL A 19 12.59 8.12 -8.45
C VAL A 19 11.56 8.71 -9.40
N LYS A 20 11.46 8.07 -10.55
CA LYS A 20 10.80 8.65 -11.69
C LYS A 20 9.36 8.24 -11.87
N LYS A 21 8.83 8.71 -12.94
CA LYS A 21 7.51 8.64 -13.51
C LYS A 21 6.91 7.26 -13.65
N ALA A 22 7.69 6.20 -13.59
CA ALA A 22 7.17 4.85 -13.68
C ALA A 22 6.40 4.43 -12.43
N ILE A 23 6.48 5.21 -11.35
CA ILE A 23 5.85 4.88 -10.07
C ILE A 23 4.84 5.96 -9.72
N ASP A 24 3.58 5.58 -9.63
CA ASP A 24 2.49 6.46 -9.24
C ASP A 24 1.96 6.11 -7.87
N LYS A 25 1.43 7.13 -7.18
CA LYS A 25 0.81 6.97 -5.88
C LYS A 25 -0.66 6.61 -6.05
N HIS A 26 -1.08 5.51 -5.45
CA HIS A 26 -2.45 5.03 -5.53
C HIS A 26 -3.05 4.73 -4.18
N HIS A 27 -4.37 4.85 -4.08
CA HIS A 27 -5.10 4.45 -2.89
C HIS A 27 -5.21 2.94 -2.83
N ILE A 28 -4.89 2.34 -1.68
CA ILE A 28 -5.07 0.89 -1.46
C ILE A 28 -6.56 0.58 -1.34
N PHE A 29 -7.28 1.38 -0.54
CA PHE A 29 -8.73 1.38 -0.55
C PHE A 29 -9.15 2.51 -1.49
N PRO A 30 -9.67 2.19 -2.69
CA PRO A 30 -9.96 3.22 -3.68
C PRO A 30 -10.97 4.24 -3.19
N LYS A 31 -10.77 5.47 -3.62
CA LYS A 31 -11.61 6.60 -3.20
C LYS A 31 -13.09 6.37 -3.50
N HIS A 32 -13.38 5.86 -4.67
CA HIS A 32 -14.75 5.55 -5.07
C HIS A 32 -15.38 4.50 -4.15
N TYR A 33 -14.66 3.42 -3.88
CA TYR A 33 -15.13 2.39 -2.96
C TYR A 33 -15.38 2.95 -1.57
N LEU A 34 -14.45 3.77 -1.06
CA LEU A 34 -14.59 4.38 0.26
C LEU A 34 -15.82 5.29 0.34
N SER A 35 -16.12 6.01 -0.72
CA SER A 35 -17.31 6.85 -0.74
C SER A 35 -18.59 6.03 -0.63
N GLU A 36 -18.60 4.86 -1.22
CA GLU A 36 -19.77 3.96 -1.16
C GLU A 36 -20.00 3.41 0.25
N ILE A 37 -18.95 3.26 1.04
CA ILE A 37 -19.07 2.74 2.41
C ILE A 37 -19.02 3.84 3.48
N GLY A 38 -19.15 5.11 3.07
CA GLY A 38 -19.35 6.22 4.00
C GLY A 38 -18.13 7.10 4.26
N TYR A 39 -17.02 6.90 3.58
CA TYR A 39 -15.82 7.73 3.73
C TYR A 39 -15.64 8.57 2.46
N SER A 40 -16.21 9.79 2.46
CA SER A 40 -16.27 10.60 1.25
C SER A 40 -15.40 11.85 1.27
N THR A 41 -14.82 12.22 2.40
CA THR A 41 -13.97 13.40 2.47
C THR A 41 -12.54 13.08 2.09
N ASP A 42 -11.83 14.06 1.52
CA ASP A 42 -10.41 13.91 1.18
C ASP A 42 -9.58 13.59 2.41
N ARG A 43 -9.91 14.18 3.54
CA ARG A 43 -9.20 13.91 4.80
C ARG A 43 -9.30 12.45 5.21
N GLU A 44 -10.46 11.82 5.01
CA GLU A 44 -10.65 10.42 5.35
C GLU A 44 -9.95 9.50 4.37
N THR A 45 -9.98 9.81 3.09
CA THR A 45 -9.47 8.92 2.06
C THR A 45 -7.98 9.10 1.78
N ASN A 46 -7.44 10.30 2.00
CA ASN A 46 -6.05 10.64 1.69
C ASN A 46 -5.13 10.48 2.90
N GLN A 47 -5.27 9.36 3.61
CA GLN A 47 -4.36 9.00 4.70
C GLN A 47 -3.10 8.35 4.13
N ILE A 48 -1.94 8.70 4.68
CA ILE A 48 -0.67 8.12 4.21
C ILE A 48 -0.71 6.59 4.21
N ALA A 49 -1.31 6.00 5.24
CA ALA A 49 -1.44 4.55 5.33
C ALA A 49 -2.37 3.95 4.28
N ASN A 50 -3.10 4.76 3.53
CA ASN A 50 -3.94 4.29 2.43
C ASN A 50 -3.28 4.45 1.06
N PHE A 51 -2.04 4.91 1.01
CA PHE A 51 -1.34 5.07 -0.26
C PHE A 51 -0.33 3.97 -0.49
N THR A 52 -0.16 3.60 -1.75
CA THR A 52 0.91 2.73 -2.21
C THR A 52 1.50 3.30 -3.48
N TYR A 53 2.70 2.83 -3.83
CA TYR A 53 3.40 3.28 -5.02
C TYR A 53 3.48 2.12 -5.99
N LEU A 54 2.79 2.23 -7.10
CA LEU A 54 2.71 1.19 -8.12
C LEU A 54 3.48 1.61 -9.35
N GLU A 55 4.05 0.64 -10.02
CA GLU A 55 4.58 0.86 -11.35
C GLU A 55 3.43 1.14 -12.31
N TYR A 56 3.67 1.99 -13.28
CA TYR A 56 2.66 2.43 -14.23
C TYR A 56 1.87 1.25 -14.84
N SER A 57 2.57 0.18 -15.19
CA SER A 57 1.96 -0.99 -15.81
C SER A 57 0.96 -1.74 -14.91
N THR A 58 1.02 -1.56 -13.60
CA THR A 58 0.13 -2.25 -12.67
C THR A 58 -1.01 -1.38 -12.15
N ASN A 59 -1.01 -0.10 -12.45
CA ASN A 59 -1.99 0.87 -11.95
C ASN A 59 -3.43 0.51 -12.33
N ILE A 60 -3.59 -0.02 -13.52
CA ILE A 60 -4.91 -0.33 -14.06
C ILE A 60 -5.65 -1.37 -13.22
N ASP A 61 -4.92 -2.29 -12.61
CA ASP A 61 -5.52 -3.40 -11.87
C ASP A 61 -6.19 -3.00 -10.56
N ILE A 62 -5.82 -1.84 -10.03
CA ILE A 62 -6.36 -1.39 -8.75
C ILE A 62 -7.48 -0.35 -8.91
N SER A 63 -7.52 0.38 -10.02
CA SER A 63 -8.42 1.53 -10.16
C SER A 63 -9.78 1.24 -9.60
N ASP A 64 -10.60 1.88 -9.15
CA ASP A 64 -11.95 1.84 -8.56
C ASP A 64 -12.43 0.52 -7.94
N ALA A 65 -11.72 -0.57 -8.07
CA ALA A 65 -12.19 -1.87 -7.57
C ALA A 65 -12.08 -1.96 -6.05
N ALA A 66 -13.05 -2.62 -5.40
CA ALA A 66 -12.95 -2.89 -3.97
C ALA A 66 -11.71 -3.74 -3.69
N PRO A 67 -11.05 -3.57 -2.52
CA PRO A 67 -9.86 -4.36 -2.21
C PRO A 67 -10.08 -5.87 -2.33
N SER A 68 -11.24 -6.37 -1.91
CA SER A 68 -11.54 -7.80 -2.02
C SER A 68 -11.51 -8.29 -3.47
N GLU A 69 -11.88 -7.45 -4.43
CA GLU A 69 -11.89 -7.81 -5.84
C GLU A 69 -10.49 -7.87 -6.44
N TYR A 70 -9.70 -6.81 -6.27
CA TYR A 70 -8.36 -6.81 -6.88
C TYR A 70 -7.42 -7.77 -6.15
N VAL A 71 -7.59 -7.96 -4.85
CA VAL A 71 -6.77 -8.93 -4.10
C VAL A 71 -7.06 -10.35 -4.55
N ALA A 72 -8.32 -10.68 -4.84
CA ALA A 72 -8.66 -11.98 -5.37
C ALA A 72 -7.92 -12.25 -6.69
N ARG A 73 -7.83 -11.25 -7.56
CA ARG A 73 -7.06 -11.35 -8.80
C ARG A 73 -5.58 -11.57 -8.55
N TYR A 74 -5.01 -10.84 -7.59
CA TYR A 74 -3.60 -10.99 -7.23
C TYR A 74 -3.29 -12.37 -6.66
N ARG A 75 -4.18 -12.88 -5.80
CA ARG A 75 -4.00 -14.22 -5.25
C ARG A 75 -4.04 -15.29 -6.33
N ASN A 76 -4.92 -15.15 -7.30
CA ASN A 76 -4.97 -16.06 -8.43
C ASN A 76 -3.70 -16.03 -9.26
N LYS A 77 -3.14 -14.84 -9.46
CA LYS A 77 -1.97 -14.63 -10.29
C LYS A 77 -0.67 -15.04 -9.60
N LEU A 78 -0.53 -14.73 -8.32
CA LEU A 78 0.71 -14.91 -7.56
C LEU A 78 0.71 -16.13 -6.65
N GLY A 79 -0.46 -16.71 -6.38
CA GLY A 79 -0.60 -17.74 -5.35
C GLY A 79 -0.56 -17.15 -3.94
N GLU A 80 -0.87 -17.96 -2.95
CA GLU A 80 -0.89 -17.50 -1.55
C GLU A 80 0.48 -17.06 -1.06
N ASP A 81 1.54 -17.79 -1.43
CA ASP A 81 2.89 -17.42 -1.02
C ASP A 81 3.34 -16.11 -1.64
N GLY A 82 3.01 -15.89 -2.91
CA GLY A 82 3.29 -14.63 -3.60
C GLY A 82 2.52 -13.48 -2.97
N TYR A 83 1.27 -13.69 -2.63
CA TYR A 83 0.47 -12.67 -1.95
C TYR A 83 1.05 -12.30 -0.59
N ARG A 84 1.42 -13.29 0.22
CA ARG A 84 2.02 -13.04 1.54
C ARG A 84 3.34 -12.28 1.43
N ARG A 85 4.16 -12.64 0.46
CA ARG A 85 5.42 -11.95 0.21
C ARG A 85 5.17 -10.49 -0.17
N THR A 86 4.21 -10.26 -1.05
CA THR A 86 3.83 -8.90 -1.45
C THR A 86 3.37 -8.07 -0.26
N CYS A 87 2.54 -8.65 0.60
CA CYS A 87 2.11 -7.95 1.82
C CYS A 87 3.30 -7.61 2.71
N ALA A 88 4.20 -8.55 2.94
CA ALA A 88 5.37 -8.31 3.79
C ALA A 88 6.26 -7.22 3.22
N GLU A 89 6.50 -7.24 1.92
CA GLU A 89 7.35 -6.25 1.26
C GLU A 89 6.75 -4.85 1.22
N ASN A 90 5.43 -4.75 1.33
CA ASN A 90 4.73 -3.49 1.15
C ASN A 90 4.06 -2.96 2.42
N ALA A 91 4.42 -3.52 3.55
CA ALA A 91 3.84 -3.14 4.84
C ALA A 91 2.32 -3.24 4.85
N LEU A 92 1.79 -4.29 4.25
CA LEU A 92 0.35 -4.56 4.24
C LEU A 92 0.03 -5.64 5.27
N PRO A 93 -0.99 -5.42 6.11
CA PRO A 93 -1.45 -6.48 7.02
C PRO A 93 -1.95 -7.67 6.21
N ALA A 94 -1.68 -8.89 6.66
CA ALA A 94 -2.22 -10.07 6.01
C ALA A 94 -3.74 -10.00 5.98
N ASN A 95 -4.33 -10.34 4.83
CA ASN A 95 -5.78 -10.25 4.62
C ASN A 95 -6.35 -8.83 4.80
N PHE A 96 -5.56 -7.83 4.43
CA PHE A 96 -5.95 -6.42 4.61
C PHE A 96 -7.29 -6.10 3.92
N GLU A 97 -7.63 -6.81 2.86
CA GLU A 97 -8.88 -6.61 2.13
C GLU A 97 -10.12 -6.97 2.92
N THR A 98 -9.96 -7.71 4.02
CA THR A 98 -11.08 -8.09 4.90
C THR A 98 -11.26 -7.13 6.07
N LEU A 99 -10.33 -6.21 6.27
CA LEU A 99 -10.36 -5.30 7.41
C LEU A 99 -11.27 -4.10 7.16
N ALA A 100 -11.93 -3.62 8.21
CA ALA A 100 -12.57 -2.32 8.15
C ALA A 100 -11.51 -1.25 7.91
N TYR A 101 -11.87 -0.21 7.17
CA TYR A 101 -10.91 0.81 6.77
C TYR A 101 -10.11 1.42 7.95
N PRO A 102 -10.74 1.84 9.07
CA PRO A 102 -9.97 2.40 10.18
C PRO A 102 -8.99 1.41 10.80
N ILE A 103 -9.36 0.14 10.87
CA ILE A 103 -8.49 -0.91 11.41
C ILE A 103 -7.32 -1.15 10.47
N PHE A 104 -7.58 -1.19 9.17
CA PHE A 104 -6.53 -1.29 8.17
C PHE A 104 -5.51 -0.15 8.32
N LEU A 105 -5.98 1.09 8.44
CA LEU A 105 -5.10 2.24 8.60
C LEU A 105 -4.22 2.12 9.84
N GLU A 106 -4.80 1.71 10.96
CA GLU A 106 -4.06 1.55 12.20
C GLU A 106 -2.97 0.48 12.08
N GLN A 107 -3.33 -0.68 11.56
CA GLN A 107 -2.37 -1.77 11.39
C GLN A 107 -1.28 -1.43 10.40
N ARG A 108 -1.63 -0.79 9.29
CA ARG A 108 -0.63 -0.39 8.32
C ARG A 108 0.33 0.65 8.88
N ARG A 109 -0.17 1.61 9.65
CA ARG A 109 0.69 2.62 10.30
C ARG A 109 1.76 1.96 11.17
N LYS A 110 1.38 0.92 11.90
CA LYS A 110 2.33 0.18 12.74
C LYS A 110 3.41 -0.52 11.91
N LEU A 111 2.99 -1.14 10.81
CA LEU A 111 3.93 -1.82 9.91
C LEU A 111 4.87 -0.84 9.22
N MET A 112 4.34 0.28 8.75
CA MET A 112 5.15 1.32 8.12
C MET A 112 6.16 1.92 9.10
N ALA A 113 5.73 2.17 10.33
CA ALA A 113 6.62 2.67 11.39
C ALA A 113 7.76 1.67 11.65
N GLY A 114 7.46 0.38 11.62
CA GLY A 114 8.47 -0.66 11.76
C GLY A 114 9.51 -0.64 10.67
N ILE A 115 9.09 -0.43 9.42
CA ILE A 115 10.01 -0.32 8.28
C ILE A 115 10.90 0.90 8.41
N VAL A 116 10.32 2.04 8.71
CA VAL A 116 11.07 3.30 8.88
C VAL A 116 12.07 3.18 10.02
N LYS A 117 11.65 2.58 11.14
CA LYS A 117 12.52 2.36 12.29
C LYS A 117 13.72 1.48 11.94
N LYS A 118 13.49 0.41 11.18
CA LYS A 118 14.58 -0.48 10.74
C LYS A 118 15.54 0.24 9.81
N ALA A 119 15.03 1.02 8.88
CA ALA A 119 15.87 1.80 7.97
C ALA A 119 16.72 2.81 8.73
N TYR A 120 16.13 3.49 9.70
CA TYR A 120 16.81 4.47 10.52
C TYR A 120 17.92 3.82 11.35
N LYS A 121 17.63 2.70 11.97
CA LYS A 121 18.60 1.93 12.75
C LYS A 121 19.79 1.49 11.89
N LYS A 122 19.52 1.04 10.69
CA LYS A 122 20.54 0.60 9.76
C LYS A 122 21.49 1.74 9.36
N LEU A 123 20.96 2.95 9.21
CA LEU A 123 21.76 4.14 8.91
C LEU A 123 22.62 4.60 10.09
N SER A 124 22.21 4.25 11.31
CA SER A 124 22.92 4.64 12.54
C SER A 124 24.04 3.69 12.89
N GLU A 125 24.10 2.54 12.29
CA GLU A 125 25.19 1.57 12.50
C GLU A 125 26.44 1.94 11.66
#